data_e5207c97a7b069a4fd066a3f7d689aa1
#
_entry.id   e5207c97a7b069a4fd066a3f7d689aa1
#
_cell.length_a   1.000
_cell.length_b   1.000
_cell.length_c   1.000
_cell.angle_alpha   90.00
_cell.angle_beta   90.00
_cell.angle_gamma   90.00
#
_symmetry.space_group_name_H-M   'P 1'
#
loop_
_entity.id
_entity.type
_entity.pdbx_description
1 polymer ?
#
loop_
_entity_poly.entity_id
_entity_poly.type
_entity_poly.pdbx_seq_one_letter_code
_entity_poly.pdbx_strand_id
1 'polypeptide(L)'
;MANKKYKPQIPDIMEAIFDAGYLIFDLIAGILFFAFSKGNPLFILYGVLTLTLCGGDAFHLVPRIIRAVHGSNDKIKRQLGLGLQVSSITMTAFYIVLLYIWKLTFPELTAPVAVEAMIWISAIIRMVICVLPQNNWCSDKGNMKLSVIRNAVFTVTGVGVIILYAISGNTNDLHMTRMVAAIIISFGCYIPVTLFSKTKPKVGLLMIPKTCAYMWIIVMGLQLLF
;
A
#
# COMPACT_ATOMS: atom_id res chain seq x y z
N MET A 1 -10.33 28.69 -30.09
CA MET A 1 -9.54 28.82 -28.86
C MET A 1 -8.36 27.85 -28.95
N ALA A 2 -7.13 28.36 -29.03
CA ALA A 2 -5.93 27.52 -29.16
C ALA A 2 -5.78 26.61 -27.92
N ASN A 3 -5.73 25.30 -28.17
CA ASN A 3 -5.54 24.28 -27.16
C ASN A 3 -4.15 24.47 -26.54
N LYS A 4 -4.07 25.16 -25.40
CA LYS A 4 -2.81 25.43 -24.69
C LYS A 4 -2.23 24.08 -24.29
N LYS A 5 -1.21 23.61 -25.00
CA LYS A 5 -0.53 22.34 -24.76
C LYS A 5 -0.03 22.32 -23.30
N TYR A 6 -0.46 21.35 -22.50
CA TYR A 6 0.00 21.19 -21.12
C TYR A 6 1.53 21.07 -21.10
N LYS A 7 2.18 21.83 -20.22
CA LYS A 7 3.63 21.73 -19.98
C LYS A 7 3.84 21.15 -18.58
N PRO A 8 4.41 19.94 -18.47
CA PRO A 8 4.74 19.34 -17.19
C PRO A 8 5.69 20.24 -16.38
N GLN A 9 5.46 20.35 -15.08
CA GLN A 9 6.39 21.02 -14.18
C GLN A 9 7.42 20.02 -13.66
N ILE A 10 8.58 20.52 -13.21
CA ILE A 10 9.67 19.67 -12.67
C ILE A 10 9.16 18.71 -11.57
N PRO A 11 8.36 19.16 -10.58
CA PRO A 11 7.81 18.25 -9.55
C PRO A 11 6.95 17.14 -10.14
N ASP A 12 6.15 17.41 -11.18
CA ASP A 12 5.30 16.39 -11.83
C ASP A 12 6.15 15.30 -12.50
N ILE A 13 7.25 15.70 -13.12
CA ILE A 13 8.18 14.76 -13.78
C ILE A 13 8.90 13.90 -12.73
N MET A 14 9.38 14.52 -11.65
CA MET A 14 10.06 13.78 -10.56
C MET A 14 9.12 12.77 -9.91
N GLU A 15 7.87 13.16 -9.66
CA GLU A 15 6.84 12.27 -9.13
C GLU A 15 6.58 11.09 -10.08
N ALA A 16 6.45 11.35 -11.39
CA ALA A 16 6.24 10.31 -12.39
C ALA A 16 7.41 9.33 -12.50
N ILE A 17 8.66 9.82 -12.40
CA ILE A 17 9.87 8.97 -12.40
C ILE A 17 9.90 8.08 -11.15
N PHE A 18 9.59 8.65 -9.99
CA PHE A 18 9.54 7.90 -8.73
C PHE A 18 8.47 6.81 -8.77
N ASP A 19 7.24 7.16 -9.20
CA ASP A 19 6.12 6.21 -9.30
C ASP A 19 6.44 5.07 -10.28
N ALA A 20 7.06 5.38 -11.43
CA ALA A 20 7.48 4.37 -12.41
C ALA A 20 8.59 3.47 -11.85
N GLY A 21 9.60 4.04 -11.20
CA GLY A 21 10.69 3.30 -10.56
C GLY A 21 10.19 2.35 -9.48
N TYR A 22 9.22 2.79 -8.68
CA TYR A 22 8.57 1.98 -7.66
C TYR A 22 7.84 0.78 -8.27
N LEU A 23 7.01 0.99 -9.30
CA LEU A 23 6.29 -0.11 -9.96
C LEU A 23 7.23 -1.12 -10.61
N ILE A 24 8.32 -0.65 -11.22
CA ILE A 24 9.35 -1.52 -11.82
C ILE A 24 10.05 -2.33 -10.73
N PHE A 25 10.42 -1.71 -9.60
CA PHE A 25 11.02 -2.39 -8.46
C PHE A 25 10.10 -3.50 -7.94
N ASP A 26 8.83 -3.20 -7.69
CA ASP A 26 7.86 -4.18 -7.19
C ASP A 26 7.66 -5.33 -8.17
N LEU A 27 7.57 -5.05 -9.46
CA LEU A 27 7.42 -6.07 -10.49
C LEU A 27 8.64 -7.02 -10.50
N ILE A 28 9.85 -6.47 -10.52
CA ILE A 28 11.09 -7.26 -10.52
C ILE A 28 11.19 -8.08 -9.23
N ALA A 29 10.97 -7.46 -8.07
CA ALA A 29 11.02 -8.14 -6.78
C ALA A 29 9.99 -9.29 -6.70
N GLY A 30 8.76 -9.06 -7.17
CA GLY A 30 7.73 -10.08 -7.21
C GLY A 30 8.12 -11.28 -8.08
N ILE A 31 8.71 -11.03 -9.26
CA ILE A 31 9.22 -12.10 -10.15
C ILE A 31 10.37 -12.87 -9.46
N LEU A 32 11.30 -12.16 -8.81
CA LEU A 32 12.42 -12.80 -8.10
C LEU A 32 11.92 -13.73 -6.99
N PHE A 33 10.92 -13.33 -6.21
CA PHE A 33 10.33 -14.20 -5.19
C PHE A 33 9.81 -15.50 -5.78
N PHE A 34 9.07 -15.46 -6.89
CA PHE A 34 8.56 -16.67 -7.52
C PHE A 34 9.69 -17.51 -8.15
N ALA A 35 10.63 -16.87 -8.85
CA ALA A 35 11.72 -17.55 -9.54
C ALA A 35 12.66 -18.29 -8.57
N PHE A 36 12.92 -17.71 -7.40
CA PHE A 36 13.85 -18.26 -6.42
C PHE A 36 13.19 -18.89 -5.20
N SER A 37 11.85 -18.97 -5.15
CA SER A 37 11.10 -19.55 -4.02
C SER A 37 11.44 -21.03 -3.75
N LYS A 38 11.83 -21.77 -4.78
CA LYS A 38 12.05 -23.24 -4.71
C LYS A 38 10.87 -23.99 -4.07
N GLY A 39 9.65 -23.45 -4.24
CA GLY A 39 8.43 -24.00 -3.64
C GLY A 39 8.22 -23.67 -2.16
N ASN A 40 9.07 -22.85 -1.55
CA ASN A 40 8.88 -22.41 -0.17
C ASN A 40 7.67 -21.46 -0.07
N PRO A 41 6.63 -21.80 0.73
CA PRO A 41 5.41 -21.02 0.83
C PRO A 41 5.64 -19.60 1.35
N LEU A 42 6.66 -19.35 2.17
CA LEU A 42 7.02 -18.03 2.66
C LEU A 42 7.35 -17.09 1.49
N PHE A 43 8.24 -17.53 0.59
CA PHE A 43 8.66 -16.68 -0.54
C PHE A 43 7.57 -16.59 -1.62
N ILE A 44 6.74 -17.61 -1.78
CA ILE A 44 5.54 -17.54 -2.64
C ILE A 44 4.60 -16.45 -2.10
N LEU A 45 4.37 -16.39 -0.78
CA LEU A 45 3.54 -15.33 -0.19
C LEU A 45 4.16 -13.93 -0.33
N TYR A 46 5.48 -13.80 -0.21
CA TYR A 46 6.15 -12.52 -0.52
C TYR A 46 5.97 -12.13 -1.99
N GLY A 47 6.02 -13.09 -2.91
CA GLY A 47 5.72 -12.86 -4.33
C GLY A 47 4.27 -12.39 -4.54
N VAL A 48 3.31 -13.06 -3.92
CA VAL A 48 1.89 -12.66 -3.95
C VAL A 48 1.70 -11.28 -3.35
N LEU A 49 2.29 -11.00 -2.19
CA LEU A 49 2.25 -9.69 -1.53
C LEU A 49 2.74 -8.58 -2.46
N THR A 50 3.93 -8.77 -3.04
CA THR A 50 4.59 -7.78 -3.88
C THR A 50 3.84 -7.53 -5.18
N LEU A 51 3.37 -8.59 -5.88
CA LEU A 51 2.60 -8.42 -7.11
C LEU A 51 1.18 -7.88 -6.85
N THR A 52 0.57 -8.18 -5.71
CA THR A 52 -0.70 -7.57 -5.30
C THR A 52 -0.53 -6.07 -5.04
N LEU A 53 0.58 -5.67 -4.43
CA LEU A 53 0.94 -4.27 -4.19
C LEU A 53 1.19 -3.57 -5.53
N CYS A 54 2.06 -4.11 -6.37
CA CYS A 54 2.38 -3.60 -7.71
C CYS A 54 1.11 -3.41 -8.55
N GLY A 55 0.30 -4.46 -8.68
CA GLY A 55 -0.93 -4.44 -9.48
C GLY A 55 -1.95 -3.44 -8.94
N GLY A 56 -2.18 -3.46 -7.63
CA GLY A 56 -3.13 -2.54 -6.98
C GLY A 56 -2.73 -1.08 -7.12
N ASP A 57 -1.47 -0.77 -6.91
CA ASP A 57 -0.96 0.59 -7.03
C ASP A 57 -0.83 1.04 -8.49
N ALA A 58 -0.56 0.14 -9.44
CA ALA A 58 -0.53 0.47 -10.87
C ALA A 58 -1.86 1.06 -11.36
N PHE A 59 -3.02 0.57 -10.87
CA PHE A 59 -4.33 1.15 -11.21
C PHE A 59 -4.46 2.62 -10.83
N HIS A 60 -3.72 3.08 -9.84
CA HIS A 60 -3.72 4.47 -9.39
C HIS A 60 -2.53 5.24 -9.94
N LEU A 61 -1.33 4.67 -9.92
CA LEU A 61 -0.09 5.37 -10.28
C LEU A 61 0.05 5.56 -11.79
N VAL A 62 -0.37 4.59 -12.63
CA VAL A 62 -0.30 4.76 -14.09
C VAL A 62 -1.15 5.96 -14.57
N PRO A 63 -2.43 6.12 -14.17
CA PRO A 63 -3.17 7.34 -14.50
C PRO A 63 -2.55 8.63 -13.91
N ARG A 64 -1.86 8.54 -12.76
CA ARG A 64 -1.15 9.66 -12.14
C ARG A 64 0.06 10.08 -12.97
N ILE A 65 0.87 9.14 -13.45
CA ILE A 65 1.98 9.37 -14.36
C ILE A 65 1.46 10.00 -15.66
N ILE A 66 0.39 9.46 -16.26
CA ILE A 66 -0.23 10.01 -17.47
C ILE A 66 -0.70 11.46 -17.23
N ARG A 67 -1.31 11.73 -16.08
CA ARG A 67 -1.71 13.09 -15.69
C ARG A 67 -0.51 14.03 -15.58
N ALA A 68 0.58 13.58 -14.98
CA ALA A 68 1.79 14.38 -14.81
C ALA A 68 2.41 14.80 -16.14
N VAL A 69 2.35 13.93 -17.16
CA VAL A 69 2.95 14.17 -18.48
C VAL A 69 2.00 14.88 -19.44
N HIS A 70 0.71 14.51 -19.46
CA HIS A 70 -0.26 14.96 -20.47
C HIS A 70 -1.32 15.94 -19.95
N GLY A 71 -1.33 16.18 -18.63
CA GLY A 71 -2.36 16.99 -17.98
C GLY A 71 -3.61 16.18 -17.60
N SER A 72 -4.59 16.88 -17.00
CA SER A 72 -5.81 16.25 -16.49
C SER A 72 -6.95 16.35 -17.48
N ASN A 73 -7.71 15.26 -17.63
CA ASN A 73 -9.00 15.21 -18.31
C ASN A 73 -9.99 14.36 -17.52
N ASP A 74 -11.26 14.35 -17.91
CA ASP A 74 -12.31 13.64 -17.16
C ASP A 74 -12.10 12.13 -17.15
N LYS A 75 -11.53 11.55 -18.22
CA LYS A 75 -11.18 10.13 -18.28
C LYS A 75 -10.10 9.79 -17.25
N ILE A 76 -9.04 10.60 -17.16
CA ILE A 76 -7.95 10.43 -16.20
C ILE A 76 -8.46 10.57 -14.75
N LYS A 77 -9.33 11.57 -14.49
CA LYS A 77 -9.96 11.73 -13.16
C LYS A 77 -10.74 10.49 -12.73
N ARG A 78 -11.54 9.94 -13.64
CA ARG A 78 -12.29 8.70 -13.38
C ARG A 78 -11.36 7.50 -13.13
N GLN A 79 -10.30 7.35 -13.92
CA GLN A 79 -9.30 6.30 -13.72
C GLN A 79 -8.58 6.43 -12.37
N LEU A 80 -8.21 7.65 -11.97
CA LEU A 80 -7.62 7.91 -10.64
C LEU A 80 -8.58 7.52 -9.51
N GLY A 81 -9.87 7.83 -9.64
CA GLY A 81 -10.88 7.45 -8.65
C GLY A 81 -11.03 5.93 -8.51
N LEU A 82 -11.17 5.22 -9.63
CA LEU A 82 -11.22 3.75 -9.65
C LEU A 82 -9.91 3.13 -9.14
N GLY A 83 -8.78 3.70 -9.53
CA GLY A 83 -7.48 3.27 -9.04
C GLY A 83 -7.34 3.38 -7.53
N LEU A 84 -7.84 4.45 -6.92
CA LEU A 84 -7.87 4.61 -5.46
C LEU A 84 -8.75 3.54 -4.78
N GLN A 85 -9.87 3.14 -5.41
CA GLN A 85 -10.71 2.07 -4.90
C GLN A 85 -9.96 0.73 -4.93
N VAL A 86 -9.39 0.37 -6.08
CA VAL A 86 -8.62 -0.88 -6.26
C VAL A 86 -7.44 -0.91 -5.29
N SER A 87 -6.62 0.14 -5.24
CA SER A 87 -5.49 0.24 -4.31
C SER A 87 -5.94 0.14 -2.84
N SER A 88 -7.11 0.68 -2.47
CA SER A 88 -7.63 0.54 -1.10
C SER A 88 -7.95 -0.91 -0.73
N ILE A 89 -8.47 -1.70 -1.67
CA ILE A 89 -8.79 -3.11 -1.47
C ILE A 89 -7.51 -3.95 -1.44
N THR A 90 -6.62 -3.76 -2.42
CA THR A 90 -5.36 -4.52 -2.51
C THR A 90 -4.43 -4.22 -1.33
N MET A 91 -4.42 -2.99 -0.82
CA MET A 91 -3.71 -2.66 0.42
C MET A 91 -4.27 -3.38 1.65
N THR A 92 -5.58 -3.64 1.70
CA THR A 92 -6.15 -4.46 2.77
C THR A 92 -5.68 -5.91 2.64
N ALA A 93 -5.72 -6.46 1.43
CA ALA A 93 -5.21 -7.80 1.14
C ALA A 93 -3.71 -7.93 1.49
N PHE A 94 -2.90 -6.90 1.18
CA PHE A 94 -1.49 -6.82 1.54
C PHE A 94 -1.26 -7.06 3.04
N TYR A 95 -2.03 -6.42 3.93
CA TYR A 95 -1.91 -6.61 5.38
C TYR A 95 -2.40 -7.98 5.85
N ILE A 96 -3.38 -8.59 5.16
CA ILE A 96 -3.78 -9.97 5.42
C ILE A 96 -2.63 -10.93 5.03
N VAL A 97 -1.99 -10.70 3.90
CA VAL A 97 -0.84 -11.52 3.49
C VAL A 97 0.32 -11.36 4.46
N LEU A 98 0.58 -10.16 5.00
CA LEU A 98 1.58 -9.95 6.06
C LEU A 98 1.31 -10.76 7.33
N LEU A 99 0.04 -10.97 7.71
CA LEU A 99 -0.32 -11.87 8.81
C LEU A 99 0.15 -13.31 8.52
N TYR A 100 -0.07 -13.81 7.29
CA TYR A 100 0.36 -15.17 6.93
C TYR A 100 1.87 -15.28 6.77
N ILE A 101 2.53 -14.25 6.25
CA ILE A 101 3.99 -14.16 6.22
C ILE A 101 4.53 -14.25 7.65
N TRP A 102 3.93 -13.53 8.60
CA TRP A 102 4.32 -13.62 10.00
C TRP A 102 4.19 -15.06 10.55
N LYS A 103 3.07 -15.74 10.27
CA LYS A 103 2.85 -17.14 10.70
C LYS A 103 3.88 -18.11 10.13
N LEU A 104 4.32 -17.90 8.87
CA LEU A 104 5.34 -18.75 8.24
C LEU A 104 6.76 -18.39 8.67
N THR A 105 7.00 -17.13 9.04
CA THR A 105 8.31 -16.67 9.53
C THR A 105 8.57 -17.13 10.96
N PHE A 106 7.51 -17.21 11.79
CA PHE A 106 7.59 -17.56 13.20
C PHE A 106 6.67 -18.74 13.56
N PRO A 107 6.95 -19.95 13.03
CA PRO A 107 6.08 -21.12 13.22
C PRO A 107 5.95 -21.55 14.69
N GLU A 108 6.94 -21.22 15.51
CA GLU A 108 6.95 -21.53 16.94
C GLU A 108 6.04 -20.59 17.76
N LEU A 109 5.62 -19.47 17.17
CA LEU A 109 4.77 -18.49 17.84
C LEU A 109 3.32 -18.65 17.38
N THR A 110 2.40 -18.61 18.34
CA THR A 110 0.96 -18.58 18.05
C THR A 110 0.45 -17.16 18.11
N ALA A 111 -0.25 -16.73 17.04
CA ALA A 111 -0.90 -15.43 17.05
C ALA A 111 -1.99 -15.38 18.14
N PRO A 112 -2.03 -14.34 18.98
CA PRO A 112 -3.14 -14.18 19.93
C PRO A 112 -4.46 -14.09 19.16
N VAL A 113 -5.43 -14.93 19.52
CA VAL A 113 -6.72 -15.03 18.82
C VAL A 113 -7.42 -13.68 18.71
N ALA A 114 -7.34 -12.85 19.75
CA ALA A 114 -7.93 -11.51 19.74
C ALA A 114 -7.28 -10.59 18.69
N VAL A 115 -5.96 -10.68 18.49
CA VAL A 115 -5.23 -9.86 17.50
C VAL A 115 -5.55 -10.34 16.09
N GLU A 116 -5.58 -11.64 15.86
CA GLU A 116 -5.95 -12.21 14.57
C GLU A 116 -7.40 -11.87 14.20
N ALA A 117 -8.34 -12.03 15.14
CA ALA A 117 -9.73 -11.63 14.95
C ALA A 117 -9.87 -10.13 14.65
N MET A 118 -9.12 -9.28 15.35
CA MET A 118 -9.09 -7.83 15.12
C MET A 118 -8.64 -7.51 13.68
N ILE A 119 -7.58 -8.17 13.18
CA ILE A 119 -7.08 -7.98 11.81
C ILE A 119 -8.16 -8.38 10.80
N TRP A 120 -8.75 -9.57 10.94
CA TRP A 120 -9.75 -10.06 10.01
C TRP A 120 -11.05 -9.24 10.00
N ILE A 121 -11.59 -8.93 11.18
CA ILE A 121 -12.82 -8.15 11.31
C ILE A 121 -12.63 -6.76 10.70
N SER A 122 -11.54 -6.07 11.06
CA SER A 122 -11.28 -4.74 10.51
C SER A 122 -11.00 -4.77 9.00
N ALA A 123 -10.30 -5.79 8.48
CA ALA A 123 -10.08 -5.95 7.06
C ALA A 123 -11.39 -6.16 6.28
N ILE A 124 -12.27 -7.04 6.77
CA ILE A 124 -13.58 -7.30 6.16
C ILE A 124 -14.44 -6.02 6.16
N ILE A 125 -14.55 -5.35 7.30
CA ILE A 125 -15.29 -4.08 7.42
C ILE A 125 -14.76 -3.06 6.41
N ARG A 126 -13.44 -2.90 6.32
CA ARG A 126 -12.83 -1.99 5.36
C ARG A 126 -13.14 -2.36 3.92
N MET A 127 -13.03 -3.63 3.54
CA MET A 127 -13.34 -4.08 2.18
C MET A 127 -14.80 -3.77 1.84
N VAL A 128 -15.74 -4.07 2.74
CA VAL A 128 -17.16 -3.73 2.57
C VAL A 128 -17.35 -2.23 2.35
N ILE A 129 -16.73 -1.39 3.21
CA ILE A 129 -16.82 0.07 3.05
C ILE A 129 -16.24 0.51 1.70
N CYS A 130 -15.13 -0.06 1.24
CA CYS A 130 -14.51 0.33 -0.03
C CYS A 130 -15.38 0.06 -1.26
N VAL A 131 -16.24 -0.97 -1.24
CA VAL A 131 -17.13 -1.29 -2.37
C VAL A 131 -18.45 -0.51 -2.34
N LEU A 132 -18.75 0.21 -1.25
CA LEU A 132 -19.98 1.01 -1.17
C LEU A 132 -19.99 2.12 -2.24
N PRO A 133 -21.06 2.24 -3.05
CA PRO A 133 -21.16 3.29 -4.08
C PRO A 133 -21.16 4.70 -3.49
N GLN A 134 -21.57 4.86 -2.23
CA GLN A 134 -21.59 6.12 -1.49
C GLN A 134 -20.19 6.75 -1.30
N ASN A 135 -19.11 6.00 -1.54
CA ASN A 135 -17.75 6.57 -1.55
C ASN A 135 -17.55 7.63 -2.64
N ASN A 136 -18.32 7.56 -3.74
CA ASN A 136 -18.20 8.48 -4.88
C ASN A 136 -16.76 8.62 -5.37
N TRP A 137 -16.07 7.50 -5.58
CA TRP A 137 -14.64 7.45 -5.94
C TRP A 137 -14.26 8.28 -7.16
N CYS A 138 -15.17 8.37 -8.14
CA CYS A 138 -14.95 9.12 -9.38
C CYS A 138 -15.34 10.61 -9.27
N SER A 139 -15.79 11.07 -8.11
CA SER A 139 -16.18 12.47 -7.87
C SER A 139 -15.02 13.29 -7.31
N ASP A 140 -14.87 14.54 -7.76
CA ASP A 140 -13.83 15.46 -7.26
C ASP A 140 -13.89 15.67 -5.74
N LYS A 141 -15.09 15.63 -5.15
CA LYS A 141 -15.28 15.81 -3.70
C LYS A 141 -15.14 14.50 -2.92
N GLY A 142 -15.57 13.36 -3.49
CA GLY A 142 -15.63 12.08 -2.80
C GLY A 142 -16.52 12.14 -1.54
N ASN A 143 -16.51 11.09 -0.73
CA ASN A 143 -17.18 11.08 0.58
C ASN A 143 -16.13 11.11 1.71
N MET A 144 -15.93 12.29 2.29
CA MET A 144 -14.92 12.47 3.34
C MET A 144 -15.24 11.64 4.60
N LYS A 145 -16.51 11.51 5.00
CA LYS A 145 -16.90 10.72 6.18
C LYS A 145 -16.51 9.25 6.00
N LEU A 146 -16.90 8.64 4.86
CA LEU A 146 -16.51 7.26 4.55
C LEU A 146 -15.00 7.11 4.39
N SER A 147 -14.31 8.13 3.85
CA SER A 147 -12.85 8.12 3.77
C SER A 147 -12.20 8.04 5.14
N VAL A 148 -12.66 8.84 6.10
CA VAL A 148 -12.15 8.81 7.49
C VAL A 148 -12.43 7.46 8.14
N ILE A 149 -13.67 6.95 8.04
CA ILE A 149 -14.05 5.67 8.66
C ILE A 149 -13.22 4.52 8.11
N ARG A 150 -13.11 4.37 6.76
CA ARG A 150 -12.32 3.27 6.17
C ARG A 150 -10.84 3.35 6.51
N ASN A 151 -10.29 4.57 6.68
CA ASN A 151 -8.89 4.74 7.06
C ASN A 151 -8.66 4.48 8.56
N ALA A 152 -9.62 4.83 9.42
CA ALA A 152 -9.58 4.46 10.83
C ALA A 152 -9.62 2.94 11.01
N VAL A 153 -10.53 2.26 10.31
CA VAL A 153 -10.62 0.78 10.30
C VAL A 153 -9.33 0.16 9.77
N PHE A 154 -8.72 0.76 8.73
CA PHE A 154 -7.43 0.29 8.20
C PHE A 154 -6.30 0.45 9.21
N THR A 155 -6.30 1.52 9.98
CA THR A 155 -5.32 1.71 11.05
C THR A 155 -5.42 0.59 12.10
N VAL A 156 -6.64 0.13 12.42
CA VAL A 156 -6.83 -1.02 13.33
C VAL A 156 -6.18 -2.29 12.75
N THR A 157 -6.37 -2.56 11.45
CA THR A 157 -5.69 -3.69 10.77
C THR A 157 -4.18 -3.56 10.88
N GLY A 158 -3.63 -2.37 10.60
CA GLY A 158 -2.19 -2.10 10.70
C GLY A 158 -1.64 -2.27 12.12
N VAL A 159 -2.36 -1.79 13.13
CA VAL A 159 -1.99 -1.97 14.55
C VAL A 159 -1.96 -3.45 14.91
N GLY A 160 -2.91 -4.25 14.44
CA GLY A 160 -2.89 -5.70 14.65
C GLY A 160 -1.62 -6.35 14.11
N VAL A 161 -1.21 -6.01 12.89
CA VAL A 161 0.02 -6.53 12.29
C VAL A 161 1.26 -6.01 13.03
N ILE A 162 1.29 -4.74 13.45
CA ILE A 162 2.37 -4.19 14.29
C ILE A 162 2.52 -5.00 15.57
N ILE A 163 1.42 -5.32 16.27
CA ILE A 163 1.45 -6.11 17.51
C ILE A 163 2.08 -7.47 17.25
N LEU A 164 1.72 -8.17 16.16
CA LEU A 164 2.29 -9.47 15.83
C LEU A 164 3.80 -9.41 15.66
N TYR A 165 4.30 -8.46 14.83
CA TYR A 165 5.74 -8.31 14.62
C TYR A 165 6.48 -7.79 15.87
N ALA A 166 5.82 -7.03 16.74
CA ALA A 166 6.39 -6.59 18.01
C ALA A 166 6.50 -7.76 19.01
N ILE A 167 5.50 -8.66 19.08
CA ILE A 167 5.54 -9.85 19.93
C ILE A 167 6.65 -10.80 19.48
N SER A 168 6.89 -10.96 18.18
CA SER A 168 7.97 -11.82 17.69
C SER A 168 9.36 -11.32 18.06
N GLY A 169 9.51 -10.01 18.29
CA GLY A 169 10.80 -9.43 18.68
C GLY A 169 11.92 -9.75 17.69
N ASN A 170 13.09 -10.07 18.21
CA ASN A 170 14.25 -10.54 17.45
C ASN A 170 14.38 -12.08 17.45
N THR A 171 13.26 -12.77 17.57
CA THR A 171 13.24 -14.24 17.51
C THR A 171 13.93 -14.72 16.22
N ASN A 172 14.78 -15.71 16.35
CA ASN A 172 15.51 -16.34 15.24
C ASN A 172 16.53 -15.42 14.51
N ASP A 173 17.03 -14.36 15.13
CA ASP A 173 18.00 -13.41 14.53
C ASP A 173 17.60 -12.81 13.18
N LEU A 174 16.32 -12.94 12.79
CA LEU A 174 15.81 -12.46 11.50
C LEU A 174 15.62 -10.94 11.43
N HIS A 175 15.86 -10.23 12.55
CA HIS A 175 15.72 -8.77 12.65
C HIS A 175 14.40 -8.21 12.11
N MET A 176 13.30 -8.99 12.19
CA MET A 176 11.99 -8.64 11.64
C MET A 176 11.24 -7.57 12.45
N THR A 177 11.78 -7.13 13.60
CA THR A 177 11.29 -5.92 14.31
C THR A 177 11.31 -4.67 13.44
N ARG A 178 12.16 -4.63 12.40
CA ARG A 178 12.16 -3.57 11.38
C ARG A 178 10.82 -3.44 10.64
N MET A 179 10.03 -4.52 10.56
CA MET A 179 8.65 -4.48 10.02
C MET A 179 7.77 -3.52 10.80
N VAL A 180 7.90 -3.48 12.14
CA VAL A 180 7.17 -2.55 13.00
C VAL A 180 7.47 -1.11 12.58
N ALA A 181 8.76 -0.77 12.41
CA ALA A 181 9.17 0.57 12.00
C ALA A 181 8.63 0.92 10.60
N ALA A 182 8.74 0.01 9.64
CA ALA A 182 8.24 0.23 8.29
C ALA A 182 6.72 0.48 8.26
N ILE A 183 5.95 -0.31 9.00
CA ILE A 183 4.49 -0.16 9.07
C ILE A 183 4.12 1.16 9.78
N ILE A 184 4.80 1.51 10.88
CA ILE A 184 4.56 2.79 11.59
C ILE A 184 4.85 3.98 10.67
N ILE A 185 5.97 3.97 9.94
CA ILE A 185 6.31 5.03 8.97
C ILE A 185 5.23 5.11 7.88
N SER A 186 4.81 3.96 7.34
CA SER A 186 3.77 3.92 6.32
C SER A 186 2.47 4.58 6.80
N PHE A 187 1.94 4.19 7.96
CA PHE A 187 0.71 4.78 8.50
C PHE A 187 0.90 6.23 8.94
N GLY A 188 2.03 6.56 9.57
CA GLY A 188 2.37 7.92 9.99
C GLY A 188 2.42 8.91 8.83
N CYS A 189 2.83 8.46 7.64
CA CYS A 189 2.79 9.25 6.42
C CYS A 189 1.41 9.23 5.75
N TYR A 190 0.73 8.07 5.74
CA TYR A 190 -0.54 7.90 5.04
C TYR A 190 -1.70 8.67 5.68
N ILE A 191 -1.82 8.64 7.01
CA ILE A 191 -2.94 9.29 7.72
C ILE A 191 -2.98 10.79 7.45
N PRO A 192 -1.88 11.56 7.60
CA PRO A 192 -1.89 12.99 7.28
C PRO A 192 -2.26 13.28 5.82
N VAL A 193 -1.80 12.44 4.87
CA VAL A 193 -2.14 12.61 3.46
C VAL A 193 -3.64 12.47 3.24
N THR A 194 -4.25 11.44 3.80
CA THR A 194 -5.69 11.20 3.61
C THR A 194 -6.58 12.27 4.23
N LEU A 195 -6.12 12.89 5.32
CA LEU A 195 -6.88 13.91 6.04
C LEU A 195 -6.65 15.33 5.49
N PHE A 196 -5.41 15.65 5.12
CA PHE A 196 -5.01 17.06 4.88
C PHE A 196 -4.57 17.35 3.44
N SER A 197 -4.41 16.39 2.54
CA SER A 197 -3.93 16.64 1.17
C SER A 197 -4.81 17.60 0.37
N LYS A 198 -6.12 17.64 0.65
CA LYS A 198 -7.06 18.55 -0.01
C LYS A 198 -6.91 20.01 0.47
N THR A 199 -6.50 20.22 1.71
CA THR A 199 -6.33 21.57 2.31
C THR A 199 -4.89 22.04 2.24
N LYS A 200 -3.93 21.12 2.30
CA LYS A 200 -2.49 21.39 2.28
C LYS A 200 -1.80 20.46 1.24
N PRO A 201 -1.73 20.83 -0.05
CA PRO A 201 -1.19 19.96 -1.11
C PRO A 201 0.22 19.45 -0.85
N LYS A 202 1.08 20.22 -0.15
CA LYS A 202 2.44 19.80 0.23
C LYS A 202 2.48 18.54 1.08
N VAL A 203 1.40 18.23 1.82
CA VAL A 203 1.30 16.99 2.61
C VAL A 203 1.32 15.75 1.70
N GLY A 204 0.94 15.89 0.43
CA GLY A 204 1.04 14.82 -0.57
C GLY A 204 2.46 14.27 -0.74
N LEU A 205 3.52 15.05 -0.45
CA LEU A 205 4.90 14.59 -0.50
C LEU A 205 5.21 13.46 0.50
N LEU A 206 4.41 13.31 1.57
CA LEU A 206 4.52 12.18 2.50
C LEU A 206 4.19 10.82 1.86
N MET A 207 3.63 10.81 0.65
CA MET A 207 3.47 9.56 -0.10
C MET A 207 4.81 8.93 -0.48
N ILE A 208 5.87 9.72 -0.69
CA ILE A 208 7.20 9.22 -1.01
C ILE A 208 7.76 8.35 0.14
N PRO A 209 7.93 8.84 1.39
CA PRO A 209 8.42 7.98 2.48
C PRO A 209 7.46 6.82 2.81
N LYS A 210 6.13 6.97 2.59
CA LYS A 210 5.19 5.86 2.69
C LYS A 210 5.54 4.75 1.70
N THR A 211 5.78 5.09 0.44
CA THR A 211 6.13 4.14 -0.61
C THR A 211 7.50 3.50 -0.34
N CYS A 212 8.50 4.28 0.12
CA CYS A 212 9.79 3.75 0.55
C CYS A 212 9.64 2.73 1.70
N ALA A 213 8.69 2.93 2.61
CA ALA A 213 8.41 1.95 3.68
C ALA A 213 7.89 0.62 3.13
N TYR A 214 7.06 0.62 2.09
CA TYR A 214 6.62 -0.62 1.42
C TYR A 214 7.77 -1.31 0.69
N MET A 215 8.59 -0.55 -0.06
CA MET A 215 9.81 -1.10 -0.66
C MET A 215 10.71 -1.74 0.40
N TRP A 216 10.84 -1.12 1.57
CA TRP A 216 11.62 -1.68 2.67
C TRP A 216 11.05 -3.00 3.19
N ILE A 217 9.72 -3.14 3.29
CA ILE A 217 9.06 -4.42 3.64
C ILE A 217 9.43 -5.51 2.62
N ILE A 218 9.40 -5.19 1.32
CA ILE A 218 9.77 -6.11 0.25
C ILE A 218 11.26 -6.48 0.32
N VAL A 219 12.14 -5.48 0.55
CA VAL A 219 13.59 -5.70 0.71
C VAL A 219 13.89 -6.63 1.89
N MET A 220 13.17 -6.50 3.02
CA MET A 220 13.31 -7.45 4.13
C MET A 220 13.00 -8.89 3.70
N GLY A 221 11.97 -9.09 2.88
CA GLY A 221 11.67 -10.40 2.29
C GLY A 221 12.77 -10.90 1.35
N LEU A 222 13.33 -10.03 0.50
CA LEU A 222 14.46 -10.38 -0.38
C LEU A 222 15.71 -10.75 0.42
N GLN A 223 15.98 -10.08 1.55
CA GLN A 223 17.08 -10.42 2.46
C GLN A 223 16.92 -11.81 3.12
N LEU A 224 15.69 -12.32 3.22
CA LEU A 224 15.45 -13.69 3.67
C LEU A 224 15.58 -14.71 2.55
N LEU A 225 15.41 -14.28 1.29
CA LEU A 225 15.48 -15.15 0.12
C LEU A 225 16.93 -15.42 -0.29
N PHE A 226 17.83 -14.44 -0.14
CA PHE A 226 19.24 -14.47 -0.54
C PHE A 226 20.17 -14.36 0.67
#